data_d6ace8ea380f2491265008d2fb09095b
#
_entry.id   d6ace8ea380f2491265008d2fb09095b
#
_cell.length_a   1.000
_cell.length_b   1.000
_cell.length_c   1.000
_cell.angle_alpha   90.00
_cell.angle_beta   90.00
_cell.angle_gamma   90.00
#
_symmetry.space_group_name_H-M   'P 1'
#
loop_
_entity.id
_entity.type
_entity.pdbx_description
1 polymer ?
#
loop_
_entity_poly.entity_id
_entity_poly.type
_entity_poly.pdbx_seq_one_letter_code
_entity_poly.pdbx_strand_id
1 'polypeptide(L)'
;MFQSDDEVAWSAQNRKTLREKGMLRRLYLSYYGRHLAHLARVPGRTLEVGSGGGFFKVVCPEALTSDVLRVRQVELVLDAERLPFADGGLANIVFMGVLHHLREPFRFFEEAQRTLAPGGRIVFTEPHVSWFSYFVYKLLHHEPCEFSGVVEKGRPLRCANLAVASVLFGRQRAEFERRFPGLRLRAVTYHDIFLYLLSGGVNYRSFAPGFLFSPLRLVEWVLSPAARYLAMFMTVVIEKR
;
A
#
# COMPACT_ATOMS: atom_id res chain seq x y z
N MET A 1 1.44 17.33 16.45
CA MET A 1 1.04 16.03 15.90
C MET A 1 0.32 15.29 17.03
N PHE A 2 -1.01 15.15 16.95
CA PHE A 2 -1.79 14.53 18.03
C PHE A 2 -1.95 13.04 17.69
N GLN A 3 -1.11 12.22 18.30
CA GLN A 3 -1.15 10.77 18.27
C GLN A 3 -2.03 10.30 19.43
N SER A 4 -3.01 9.41 19.20
CA SER A 4 -3.73 8.75 20.28
C SER A 4 -3.02 7.46 20.70
N ASP A 5 -3.06 7.12 21.98
CA ASP A 5 -2.52 5.85 22.48
C ASP A 5 -3.22 4.64 21.82
N ASP A 6 -4.48 4.79 21.46
CA ASP A 6 -5.27 3.78 20.75
C ASP A 6 -4.71 3.46 19.35
N GLU A 7 -4.22 4.45 18.60
CA GLU A 7 -3.63 4.23 17.27
C GLU A 7 -2.31 3.46 17.36
N VAL A 8 -1.49 3.74 18.39
CA VAL A 8 -0.25 2.99 18.64
C VAL A 8 -0.54 1.56 19.07
N ALA A 9 -1.52 1.37 19.95
CA ALA A 9 -1.95 0.06 20.41
C ALA A 9 -2.51 -0.77 19.22
N TRP A 10 -3.30 -0.16 18.36
CA TRP A 10 -3.81 -0.78 17.13
C TRP A 10 -2.68 -1.21 16.19
N SER A 11 -1.67 -0.37 15.96
CA SER A 11 -0.50 -0.71 15.15
C SER A 11 0.26 -1.91 15.73
N ALA A 12 0.46 -1.94 17.05
CA ALA A 12 1.11 -3.06 17.75
C ALA A 12 0.31 -4.37 17.63
N GLN A 13 -1.02 -4.29 17.76
CA GLN A 13 -1.92 -5.43 17.58
C GLN A 13 -1.89 -5.96 16.15
N ASN A 14 -1.89 -5.09 15.14
CA ASN A 14 -1.77 -5.48 13.73
C ASN A 14 -0.46 -6.21 13.47
N ARG A 15 0.65 -5.75 14.03
CA ARG A 15 1.95 -6.41 13.93
C ARG A 15 1.93 -7.82 14.51
N LYS A 16 1.31 -8.01 15.68
CA LYS A 16 1.11 -9.33 16.28
C LYS A 16 0.28 -10.23 15.36
N THR A 17 -0.85 -9.74 14.90
CA THR A 17 -1.76 -10.45 13.99
C THR A 17 -1.06 -10.89 12.70
N LEU A 18 -0.27 -10.01 12.08
CA LEU A 18 0.49 -10.31 10.86
C LEU A 18 1.55 -11.40 11.07
N ARG A 19 2.09 -11.53 12.27
CA ARG A 19 3.07 -12.58 12.61
C ARG A 19 2.40 -13.92 12.89
N GLU A 20 1.27 -13.92 13.56
CA GLU A 20 0.58 -15.12 14.05
C GLU A 20 -0.30 -15.80 13.00
N LYS A 21 -0.94 -15.02 12.12
CA LYS A 21 -1.80 -15.57 11.07
C LYS A 21 -0.98 -16.04 9.87
N GLY A 22 -0.75 -17.34 9.76
CA GLY A 22 0.12 -17.93 8.73
C GLY A 22 -0.28 -17.59 7.29
N MET A 23 -1.58 -17.57 6.97
CA MET A 23 -2.06 -17.20 5.63
C MET A 23 -1.82 -15.71 5.35
N LEU A 24 -2.17 -14.82 6.28
CA LEU A 24 -1.97 -13.39 6.15
C LEU A 24 -0.48 -13.02 6.04
N ARG A 25 0.38 -13.67 6.84
CA ARG A 25 1.83 -13.49 6.76
C ARG A 25 2.38 -13.87 5.38
N ARG A 26 1.92 -14.98 4.78
CA ARG A 26 2.31 -15.39 3.41
C ARG A 26 1.85 -14.39 2.36
N LEU A 27 0.65 -13.81 2.51
CA LEU A 27 0.16 -12.74 1.64
C LEU A 27 1.09 -11.52 1.69
N TYR A 28 1.42 -11.04 2.89
CA TYR A 28 2.33 -9.90 3.06
C TYR A 28 3.72 -10.17 2.47
N LEU A 29 4.27 -11.38 2.67
CA LEU A 29 5.52 -11.77 2.01
C LEU A 29 5.39 -11.76 0.48
N SER A 30 4.25 -12.15 -0.06
CA SER A 30 3.97 -12.07 -1.51
C SER A 30 3.93 -10.62 -1.99
N TYR A 31 3.33 -9.69 -1.23
CA TYR A 31 3.31 -8.26 -1.55
C TYR A 31 4.72 -7.66 -1.52
N TYR A 32 5.47 -7.93 -0.47
CA TYR A 32 6.86 -7.48 -0.36
C TYR A 32 7.75 -8.06 -1.46
N GLY A 33 7.54 -9.34 -1.84
CA GLY A 33 8.23 -9.94 -2.98
C GLY A 33 7.95 -9.21 -4.30
N ARG A 34 6.70 -8.77 -4.52
CA ARG A 34 6.34 -7.92 -5.67
C ARG A 34 7.03 -6.56 -5.59
N HIS A 35 7.04 -5.94 -4.41
CA HIS A 35 7.76 -4.66 -4.23
C HIS A 35 9.23 -4.81 -4.57
N LEU A 36 9.91 -5.81 -4.00
CA LEU A 36 11.33 -6.06 -4.25
C LEU A 36 11.65 -6.28 -5.73
N ALA A 37 10.79 -7.00 -6.45
CA ALA A 37 10.97 -7.27 -7.88
C ALA A 37 10.92 -6.01 -8.75
N HIS A 38 10.34 -4.93 -8.23
CA HIS A 38 10.16 -3.67 -8.94
C HIS A 38 11.03 -2.53 -8.44
N LEU A 39 11.87 -2.73 -7.42
CA LEU A 39 12.78 -1.68 -6.95
C LEU A 39 13.74 -1.23 -8.05
N ALA A 40 13.97 0.07 -8.14
CA ALA A 40 15.00 0.63 -9.01
C ALA A 40 16.39 0.34 -8.45
N ARG A 41 17.35 0.12 -9.33
CA ARG A 41 18.76 -0.06 -9.01
C ARG A 41 19.54 1.22 -9.32
N VAL A 42 19.11 2.33 -8.72
CA VAL A 42 19.77 3.64 -8.83
C VAL A 42 20.34 4.04 -7.47
N PRO A 43 21.31 4.96 -7.41
CA PRO A 43 21.81 5.47 -6.13
C PRO A 43 20.71 6.08 -5.26
N GLY A 44 20.80 5.88 -3.94
CA GLY A 44 19.86 6.41 -2.96
C GLY A 44 19.32 5.32 -2.03
N ARG A 45 18.55 5.75 -1.04
CA ARG A 45 17.94 4.85 -0.04
C ARG A 45 16.56 4.39 -0.49
N THR A 46 16.15 3.22 -0.03
CA THR A 46 14.76 2.76 -0.10
C THR A 46 14.04 3.19 1.18
N LEU A 47 12.95 3.93 1.05
CA LEU A 47 12.08 4.36 2.14
C LEU A 47 10.79 3.54 2.14
N GLU A 48 10.46 2.90 3.26
CA GLU A 48 9.11 2.38 3.50
C GLU A 48 8.30 3.44 4.26
N VAL A 49 7.19 3.86 3.68
CA VAL A 49 6.23 4.80 4.28
C VAL A 49 5.07 4.03 4.90
N GLY A 50 4.64 4.41 6.11
CA GLY A 50 3.53 3.75 6.80
C GLY A 50 3.85 2.31 7.15
N SER A 51 5.05 2.05 7.68
CA SER A 51 5.52 0.70 8.06
C SER A 51 4.63 0.03 9.11
N GLY A 52 3.97 0.80 9.98
CA GLY A 52 2.94 0.36 10.91
C GLY A 52 3.21 -0.99 11.56
N GLY A 53 2.27 -1.90 11.39
CA GLY A 53 2.39 -3.29 11.81
C GLY A 53 3.22 -4.18 10.86
N GLY A 54 3.69 -3.65 9.72
CA GLY A 54 4.42 -4.38 8.69
C GLY A 54 5.78 -4.92 9.12
N PHE A 55 6.42 -5.65 8.22
CA PHE A 55 7.73 -6.26 8.44
C PHE A 55 8.59 -6.25 7.18
N PHE A 56 8.45 -5.24 6.33
CA PHE A 56 9.21 -5.08 5.09
C PHE A 56 10.73 -5.15 5.32
N LYS A 57 11.21 -4.59 6.43
CA LYS A 57 12.64 -4.64 6.81
C LYS A 57 13.19 -6.08 6.98
N VAL A 58 12.34 -7.07 7.20
CA VAL A 58 12.76 -8.49 7.24
C VAL A 58 13.20 -8.99 5.87
N VAL A 59 12.63 -8.45 4.80
CA VAL A 59 12.94 -8.84 3.40
C VAL A 59 13.82 -7.82 2.68
N CYS A 60 13.92 -6.59 3.22
CA CYS A 60 14.76 -5.50 2.73
C CYS A 60 15.45 -4.82 3.94
N PRO A 61 16.52 -5.42 4.52
CA PRO A 61 17.14 -4.94 5.76
C PRO A 61 17.69 -3.52 5.67
N GLU A 62 18.11 -3.09 4.49
CA GLU A 62 18.65 -1.76 4.22
C GLU A 62 17.59 -0.66 4.09
N ALA A 63 16.30 -1.02 3.98
CA ALA A 63 15.23 -0.03 3.89
C ALA A 63 15.12 0.80 5.17
N LEU A 64 14.89 2.10 4.99
CA LEU A 64 14.48 2.99 6.08
C LEU A 64 12.98 2.78 6.33
N THR A 65 12.62 2.47 7.56
CA THR A 65 11.21 2.31 7.95
C THR A 65 10.68 3.60 8.54
N SER A 66 9.47 3.98 8.15
CA SER A 66 8.84 5.21 8.64
C SER A 66 7.34 5.07 8.85
N ASP A 67 6.81 5.88 9.73
CA ASP A 67 5.37 6.01 9.97
C ASP A 67 5.04 7.43 10.46
N VAL A 68 3.80 7.84 10.31
CA VAL A 68 3.29 9.07 10.91
C VAL A 68 3.13 8.92 12.43
N LEU A 69 2.93 7.68 12.89
CA LEU A 69 2.86 7.32 14.31
C LEU A 69 4.26 7.00 14.86
N ARG A 70 4.51 7.41 16.10
CA ARG A 70 5.70 7.03 16.85
C ARG A 70 5.55 5.60 17.39
N VAL A 71 5.86 4.61 16.55
CA VAL A 71 5.84 3.20 16.92
C VAL A 71 7.26 2.64 17.04
N ARG A 72 7.47 1.65 17.92
CA ARG A 72 8.82 1.16 18.28
C ARG A 72 9.63 0.58 17.10
N GLN A 73 8.96 0.11 16.07
CA GLN A 73 9.57 -0.60 14.96
C GLN A 73 9.97 0.29 13.79
N VAL A 74 9.74 1.59 13.83
CA VAL A 74 10.14 2.51 12.77
C VAL A 74 11.37 3.31 13.17
N GLU A 75 12.20 3.63 12.18
CA GLU A 75 13.41 4.42 12.36
C GLU A 75 13.13 5.91 12.28
N LEU A 76 12.11 6.29 11.51
CA LEU A 76 11.73 7.67 11.27
C LEU A 76 10.25 7.90 11.53
N VAL A 77 9.94 8.99 12.21
CA VAL A 77 8.56 9.51 12.30
C VAL A 77 8.44 10.65 11.31
N LEU A 78 7.63 10.48 10.28
CA LEU A 78 7.47 11.47 9.21
C LEU A 78 6.07 11.45 8.62
N ASP A 79 5.71 12.57 8.01
CA ASP A 79 4.52 12.72 7.20
C ASP A 79 4.88 12.46 5.72
N ALA A 80 4.17 11.53 5.08
CA ALA A 80 4.37 11.21 3.67
C ALA A 80 4.09 12.41 2.74
N GLU A 81 3.25 13.33 3.16
CA GLU A 81 2.92 14.57 2.45
C GLU A 81 4.00 15.65 2.62
N ARG A 82 5.06 15.38 3.41
CA ARG A 82 6.20 16.26 3.65
C ARG A 82 7.45 15.45 3.98
N LEU A 83 8.11 14.95 2.97
CA LEU A 83 9.27 14.06 3.13
C LEU A 83 10.55 14.84 3.52
N PRO A 84 11.22 14.50 4.64
CA PRO A 84 12.41 15.20 5.11
C PRO A 84 13.69 14.73 4.40
N PHE A 85 13.63 14.56 3.09
CA PHE A 85 14.76 14.14 2.27
C PHE A 85 15.09 15.20 1.24
N ALA A 86 16.39 15.29 0.90
CA ALA A 86 16.85 16.15 -0.17
C ALA A 86 16.32 15.70 -1.53
N ASP A 87 16.33 16.61 -2.50
CA ASP A 87 15.98 16.32 -3.89
C ASP A 87 16.86 15.22 -4.44
N GLY A 88 16.26 14.18 -5.03
CA GLY A 88 16.98 13.05 -5.57
C GLY A 88 17.64 12.12 -4.53
N GLY A 89 17.35 12.24 -3.24
CA GLY A 89 18.00 11.48 -2.17
C GLY A 89 17.50 10.03 -2.00
N LEU A 90 16.40 9.68 -2.65
CA LEU A 90 15.78 8.34 -2.53
C LEU A 90 15.85 7.59 -3.87
N ALA A 91 16.24 6.32 -3.80
CA ALA A 91 16.12 5.40 -4.93
C ALA A 91 14.71 4.84 -5.06
N ASN A 92 14.07 4.53 -3.94
CA ASN A 92 12.75 3.94 -3.93
C ASN A 92 11.91 4.46 -2.76
N ILE A 93 10.61 4.55 -3.00
CA ILE A 93 9.58 4.73 -1.97
C ILE A 93 8.63 3.55 -2.09
N VAL A 94 8.44 2.80 -0.99
CA VAL A 94 7.54 1.65 -0.94
C VAL A 94 6.51 1.83 0.17
N PHE A 95 5.29 1.30 -0.04
CA PHE A 95 4.27 1.29 1.01
C PHE A 95 3.16 0.29 0.70
N MET A 96 2.36 0.00 1.72
CA MET A 96 1.22 -0.87 1.60
C MET A 96 0.04 -0.34 2.42
N GLY A 97 -1.07 -0.02 1.75
CA GLY A 97 -2.27 0.48 2.40
C GLY A 97 -2.07 1.85 3.05
N VAL A 98 -1.41 2.79 2.38
CA VAL A 98 -1.12 4.14 2.90
C VAL A 98 -1.82 5.23 2.10
N LEU A 99 -1.84 5.11 0.77
CA LEU A 99 -2.34 6.17 -0.11
C LEU A 99 -3.78 6.57 0.19
N HIS A 100 -4.62 5.59 0.52
CA HIS A 100 -6.03 5.81 0.83
C HIS A 100 -6.27 6.49 2.20
N HIS A 101 -5.23 6.58 3.05
CA HIS A 101 -5.26 7.32 4.31
C HIS A 101 -4.69 8.75 4.21
N LEU A 102 -4.06 9.12 3.09
CA LEU A 102 -3.48 10.44 2.91
C LEU A 102 -4.58 11.50 2.75
N ARG A 103 -4.39 12.65 3.36
CA ARG A 103 -5.32 13.79 3.23
C ARG A 103 -5.21 14.47 1.88
N GLU A 104 -3.98 14.58 1.39
CA GLU A 104 -3.64 15.21 0.12
C GLU A 104 -2.73 14.26 -0.72
N PRO A 105 -3.28 13.20 -1.34
CA PRO A 105 -2.49 12.23 -2.10
C PRO A 105 -1.60 12.86 -3.18
N PHE A 106 -2.05 13.95 -3.78
CA PHE A 106 -1.26 14.66 -4.79
C PHE A 106 0.00 15.30 -4.20
N ARG A 107 -0.07 15.80 -2.96
CA ARG A 107 1.10 16.35 -2.26
C ARG A 107 2.16 15.27 -1.99
N PHE A 108 1.74 14.07 -1.67
CA PHE A 108 2.66 12.93 -1.60
C PHE A 108 3.39 12.69 -2.93
N PHE A 109 2.68 12.75 -4.07
CA PHE A 109 3.33 12.56 -5.37
C PHE A 109 4.24 13.72 -5.75
N GLU A 110 3.96 14.95 -5.33
CA GLU A 110 4.86 16.11 -5.46
C GLU A 110 6.16 15.86 -4.68
N GLU A 111 6.07 15.44 -3.41
CA GLU A 111 7.22 15.11 -2.57
C GLU A 111 7.99 13.88 -3.09
N ALA A 112 7.30 12.86 -3.55
CA ALA A 112 7.91 11.69 -4.15
C ALA A 112 8.66 12.04 -5.44
N GLN A 113 8.07 12.88 -6.32
CA GLN A 113 8.75 13.38 -7.51
C GLN A 113 9.99 14.22 -7.18
N ARG A 114 9.95 15.02 -6.12
CA ARG A 114 11.09 15.80 -5.66
C ARG A 114 12.20 14.92 -5.10
N THR A 115 11.86 14.03 -4.18
CA THR A 115 12.84 13.27 -3.39
C THR A 115 13.44 12.05 -4.09
N LEU A 116 12.76 11.48 -5.08
CA LEU A 116 13.31 10.36 -5.85
C LEU A 116 14.46 10.82 -6.75
N ALA A 117 15.48 9.99 -6.88
CA ALA A 117 16.51 10.12 -7.93
C ALA A 117 15.90 9.87 -9.32
N PRO A 118 16.49 10.40 -10.42
CA PRO A 118 16.11 10.00 -11.76
C PRO A 118 16.17 8.47 -11.93
N GLY A 119 15.11 7.87 -12.50
CA GLY A 119 14.95 6.42 -12.58
C GLY A 119 14.50 5.73 -11.28
N GLY A 120 14.42 6.47 -10.18
CA GLY A 120 13.89 5.98 -8.91
C GLY A 120 12.40 5.63 -8.99
N ARG A 121 11.91 4.79 -8.09
CA ARG A 121 10.55 4.24 -8.19
C ARG A 121 9.73 4.40 -6.91
N ILE A 122 8.43 4.59 -7.14
CA ILE A 122 7.39 4.36 -6.13
C ILE A 122 6.77 3.01 -6.44
N VAL A 123 6.76 2.09 -5.46
CA VAL A 123 6.17 0.76 -5.60
C VAL A 123 5.25 0.52 -4.41
N PHE A 124 3.98 0.30 -4.66
CA PHE A 124 3.02 0.17 -3.57
C PHE A 124 1.87 -0.78 -3.89
N THR A 125 1.27 -1.30 -2.83
CA THR A 125 0.05 -2.11 -2.89
C THR A 125 -1.06 -1.42 -2.14
N GLU A 126 -2.22 -1.27 -2.81
CA GLU A 126 -3.41 -0.60 -2.31
C GLU A 126 -4.68 -1.43 -2.53
N PRO A 127 -5.75 -1.17 -1.79
CA PRO A 127 -7.06 -1.70 -2.12
C PRO A 127 -7.43 -1.34 -3.57
N HIS A 128 -7.99 -2.32 -4.27
CA HIS A 128 -8.56 -2.14 -5.59
C HIS A 128 -10.07 -2.33 -5.53
N VAL A 129 -10.81 -1.35 -6.02
CA VAL A 129 -12.26 -1.43 -6.10
C VAL A 129 -12.65 -2.02 -7.47
N SER A 130 -12.69 -3.35 -7.49
CA SER A 130 -13.27 -4.14 -8.59
C SER A 130 -14.77 -4.31 -8.40
N TRP A 131 -15.43 -4.93 -9.37
CA TRP A 131 -16.84 -5.30 -9.22
C TRP A 131 -17.06 -6.19 -7.98
N PHE A 132 -16.24 -7.21 -7.78
CA PHE A 132 -16.35 -8.12 -6.63
C PHE A 132 -15.97 -7.43 -5.32
N SER A 133 -14.82 -6.78 -5.26
CA SER A 133 -14.31 -6.19 -4.03
C SER A 133 -15.18 -5.04 -3.51
N TYR A 134 -15.91 -4.35 -4.38
CA TYR A 134 -16.86 -3.30 -3.98
C TYR A 134 -17.90 -3.82 -2.98
N PHE A 135 -18.49 -5.00 -3.30
CA PHE A 135 -19.44 -5.63 -2.38
C PHE A 135 -18.79 -6.09 -1.08
N VAL A 136 -17.58 -6.67 -1.18
CA VAL A 136 -16.82 -7.10 0.00
C VAL A 136 -16.51 -5.91 0.92
N TYR A 137 -16.02 -4.81 0.36
CA TYR A 137 -15.71 -3.61 1.14
C TYR A 137 -16.96 -2.99 1.74
N LYS A 138 -18.04 -2.89 1.00
CA LYS A 138 -19.31 -2.36 1.50
C LYS A 138 -19.93 -3.17 2.65
N LEU A 139 -19.76 -4.48 2.63
CA LEU A 139 -20.38 -5.37 3.61
C LEU A 139 -19.49 -5.66 4.82
N LEU A 140 -18.17 -5.70 4.64
CA LEU A 140 -17.23 -6.22 5.64
C LEU A 140 -16.18 -5.20 6.10
N HIS A 141 -16.07 -4.04 5.42
CA HIS A 141 -15.10 -3.01 5.78
C HIS A 141 -15.78 -1.78 6.36
N HIS A 142 -15.14 -1.16 7.35
CA HIS A 142 -15.68 0.03 8.02
C HIS A 142 -15.27 1.34 7.33
N GLU A 143 -14.28 1.30 6.43
CA GLU A 143 -13.79 2.48 5.73
C GLU A 143 -14.63 2.78 4.48
N PRO A 144 -14.84 4.08 4.17
CA PRO A 144 -15.57 4.49 2.98
C PRO A 144 -14.95 3.95 1.68
N CYS A 145 -15.80 3.71 0.70
CA CYS A 145 -15.42 3.32 -0.65
C CYS A 145 -16.15 4.22 -1.65
N GLU A 146 -15.66 5.45 -1.83
CA GLU A 146 -16.31 6.48 -2.62
C GLU A 146 -15.52 6.85 -3.86
N PHE A 147 -16.20 6.88 -5.00
CA PHE A 147 -15.59 7.22 -6.31
C PHE A 147 -15.54 8.72 -6.61
N SER A 148 -16.01 9.56 -5.70
CA SER A 148 -15.97 11.03 -5.83
C SER A 148 -14.54 11.60 -5.88
N GLY A 149 -13.53 10.80 -5.55
CA GLY A 149 -12.11 11.10 -5.76
C GLY A 149 -11.50 12.11 -4.81
N VAL A 150 -12.30 12.73 -3.95
CA VAL A 150 -11.81 13.72 -2.99
C VAL A 150 -11.82 13.10 -1.61
N VAL A 151 -10.65 13.03 -1.00
CA VAL A 151 -10.53 12.66 0.41
C VAL A 151 -10.95 13.88 1.25
N GLU A 152 -11.95 13.72 2.10
CA GLU A 152 -12.33 14.79 3.04
C GLU A 152 -11.16 15.12 3.96
N LYS A 153 -10.95 16.42 4.22
CA LYS A 153 -9.91 16.91 5.13
C LYS A 153 -10.22 16.48 6.56
N GLY A 154 -9.58 15.42 7.02
CA GLY A 154 -9.72 14.91 8.37
C GLY A 154 -8.36 14.65 9.03
N ARG A 155 -8.34 13.87 10.10
CA ARG A 155 -7.09 13.39 10.70
C ARG A 155 -6.50 12.28 9.84
N PRO A 156 -5.14 12.17 9.74
CA PRO A 156 -4.49 10.98 9.18
C PRO A 156 -5.12 9.72 9.82
N LEU A 157 -5.22 8.62 9.10
CA LEU A 157 -5.86 7.37 9.50
C LEU A 157 -7.40 7.40 9.62
N ARG A 158 -8.04 8.55 9.69
CA ARG A 158 -9.51 8.68 9.72
C ARG A 158 -10.13 9.23 8.43
N CYS A 159 -9.29 9.56 7.45
CA CYS A 159 -9.70 10.04 6.13
C CYS A 159 -9.66 8.95 5.07
N ALA A 160 -9.72 7.68 5.48
CA ALA A 160 -9.58 6.57 4.57
C ALA A 160 -10.67 6.57 3.48
N ASN A 161 -10.26 6.40 2.23
CA ASN A 161 -11.15 6.09 1.13
C ASN A 161 -10.50 4.99 0.26
N LEU A 162 -11.01 3.78 0.36
CA LEU A 162 -10.49 2.60 -0.33
C LEU A 162 -10.46 2.74 -1.87
N ALA A 163 -11.23 3.66 -2.44
CA ALA A 163 -11.30 3.87 -3.87
C ALA A 163 -10.17 4.75 -4.44
N VAL A 164 -9.36 5.44 -3.62
CA VAL A 164 -8.37 6.43 -4.07
C VAL A 164 -7.44 5.88 -5.15
N ALA A 165 -6.81 4.73 -4.93
CA ALA A 165 -5.91 4.14 -5.92
C ALA A 165 -6.63 3.74 -7.22
N SER A 166 -7.85 3.18 -7.11
CA SER A 166 -8.66 2.81 -8.27
C SER A 166 -9.13 4.02 -9.08
N VAL A 167 -9.37 5.15 -8.42
CA VAL A 167 -9.73 6.42 -9.07
C VAL A 167 -8.50 6.99 -9.77
N LEU A 168 -7.38 7.16 -9.07
CA LEU A 168 -6.17 7.81 -9.60
C LEU A 168 -5.55 7.02 -10.77
N PHE A 169 -5.43 5.70 -10.65
CA PHE A 169 -4.78 4.86 -11.66
C PHE A 169 -5.75 4.16 -12.63
N GLY A 170 -7.04 4.43 -12.48
CA GLY A 170 -8.10 3.99 -13.39
C GLY A 170 -8.76 5.17 -14.11
N ARG A 171 -9.79 5.74 -13.48
CA ARG A 171 -10.62 6.80 -14.11
C ARG A 171 -9.89 8.11 -14.36
N GLN A 172 -9.01 8.52 -13.45
CA GLN A 172 -8.27 9.79 -13.50
C GLN A 172 -6.80 9.62 -13.92
N ARG A 173 -6.46 8.49 -14.53
CA ARG A 173 -5.08 8.22 -14.97
C ARG A 173 -4.51 9.32 -15.87
N ALA A 174 -5.26 9.79 -16.85
CA ALA A 174 -4.82 10.84 -17.76
C ALA A 174 -4.58 12.17 -17.02
N GLU A 175 -5.39 12.48 -16.01
CA GLU A 175 -5.19 13.64 -15.16
C GLU A 175 -3.94 13.52 -14.29
N PHE A 176 -3.71 12.35 -13.70
CA PHE A 176 -2.49 12.06 -12.94
C PHE A 176 -1.24 12.24 -13.81
N GLU A 177 -1.22 11.64 -15.01
CA GLU A 177 -0.08 11.74 -15.95
C GLU A 177 0.16 13.17 -16.43
N ARG A 178 -0.90 13.98 -16.60
CA ARG A 178 -0.79 15.40 -16.95
C ARG A 178 -0.26 16.24 -15.79
N ARG A 179 -0.70 15.95 -14.55
CA ARG A 179 -0.27 16.67 -13.35
C ARG A 179 1.18 16.37 -12.97
N PHE A 180 1.62 15.14 -13.20
CA PHE A 180 2.95 14.66 -12.84
C PHE A 180 3.74 14.19 -14.07
N PRO A 181 4.11 15.10 -14.99
CA PRO A 181 4.84 14.72 -16.22
C PRO A 181 6.22 14.12 -15.94
N GLY A 182 6.81 14.40 -14.77
CA GLY A 182 8.06 13.81 -14.29
C GLY A 182 7.91 12.40 -13.71
N LEU A 183 6.67 11.90 -13.54
CA LEU A 183 6.38 10.55 -13.07
C LEU A 183 5.76 9.73 -14.22
N ARG A 184 6.24 8.50 -14.41
CA ARG A 184 5.74 7.58 -15.43
C ARG A 184 5.13 6.36 -14.78
N LEU A 185 3.83 6.11 -15.00
CA LEU A 185 3.19 4.87 -14.60
C LEU A 185 3.77 3.70 -15.43
N ARG A 186 4.47 2.77 -14.78
CA ARG A 186 5.14 1.62 -15.41
C ARG A 186 4.26 0.37 -15.44
N ALA A 187 3.57 0.11 -14.35
CA ALA A 187 2.73 -1.07 -14.23
C ALA A 187 1.59 -0.85 -13.22
N VAL A 188 0.47 -1.51 -13.49
CA VAL A 188 -0.61 -1.76 -12.55
C VAL A 188 -0.93 -3.24 -12.63
N THR A 189 -0.78 -3.96 -11.52
CA THR A 189 -1.04 -5.40 -11.43
C THR A 189 -2.13 -5.65 -10.39
N TYR A 190 -3.20 -6.32 -10.80
CA TYR A 190 -4.32 -6.69 -9.94
C TYR A 190 -4.12 -8.09 -9.37
N HIS A 191 -4.42 -8.28 -8.09
CA HIS A 191 -4.20 -9.56 -7.41
C HIS A 191 -5.07 -9.73 -6.16
N ASP A 192 -5.08 -10.96 -5.63
CA ASP A 192 -5.84 -11.41 -4.47
C ASP A 192 -7.36 -11.22 -4.63
N ILE A 193 -7.97 -12.24 -5.18
CA ILE A 193 -9.41 -12.27 -5.42
C ILE A 193 -10.13 -12.64 -4.11
N PHE A 194 -9.69 -13.73 -3.45
CA PHE A 194 -10.31 -14.23 -2.22
C PHE A 194 -9.31 -14.61 -1.12
N LEU A 195 -8.01 -14.73 -1.43
CA LEU A 195 -7.00 -15.13 -0.45
C LEU A 195 -6.95 -14.18 0.75
N TYR A 196 -7.04 -12.86 0.52
CA TYR A 196 -7.06 -11.89 1.61
C TYR A 196 -8.33 -12.05 2.46
N LEU A 197 -9.49 -12.24 1.83
CA LEU A 197 -10.75 -12.48 2.52
C LEU A 197 -10.67 -13.74 3.38
N LEU A 198 -10.16 -14.85 2.83
CA LEU A 198 -9.99 -16.11 3.54
C LEU A 198 -8.95 -16.03 4.68
N SER A 199 -7.97 -15.14 4.57
CA SER A 199 -7.03 -14.86 5.66
C SER A 199 -7.68 -14.15 6.85
N GLY A 200 -8.88 -13.55 6.65
CA GLY A 200 -9.56 -12.71 7.62
C GLY A 200 -8.90 -11.36 7.85
N GLY A 201 -7.94 -10.97 7.00
CA GLY A 201 -7.20 -9.72 7.15
C GLY A 201 -6.67 -9.51 8.57
N VAL A 202 -6.52 -8.28 8.99
CA VAL A 202 -6.06 -7.93 10.35
C VAL A 202 -7.20 -8.02 11.39
N ASN A 203 -8.44 -7.83 10.98
CA ASN A 203 -9.58 -7.63 11.89
C ASN A 203 -10.36 -8.91 12.23
N TYR A 204 -10.39 -9.90 11.32
CA TYR A 204 -11.19 -11.12 11.50
C TYR A 204 -10.30 -12.34 11.71
N ARG A 205 -10.85 -13.42 12.30
CA ARG A 205 -10.17 -14.73 12.35
C ARG A 205 -9.88 -15.24 10.94
N SER A 206 -8.82 -16.05 10.79
CA SER A 206 -8.57 -16.76 9.53
C SER A 206 -9.67 -17.78 9.26
N PHE A 207 -10.24 -17.74 8.06
CA PHE A 207 -11.29 -18.69 7.62
C PHE A 207 -10.70 -19.92 6.94
N ALA A 208 -9.43 -19.86 6.55
CA ALA A 208 -8.71 -20.98 5.95
C ALA A 208 -7.34 -21.17 6.62
N PRO A 209 -6.93 -22.43 6.84
CA PRO A 209 -5.61 -22.73 7.40
C PRO A 209 -4.48 -22.40 6.42
N GLY A 210 -3.30 -22.08 6.95
CA GLY A 210 -2.16 -21.61 6.15
C GLY A 210 -1.63 -22.59 5.10
N PHE A 211 -1.87 -23.90 5.25
CA PHE A 211 -1.44 -24.89 4.25
C PHE A 211 -2.23 -24.79 2.94
N LEU A 212 -3.45 -24.23 2.97
CA LEU A 212 -4.27 -24.00 1.77
C LEU A 212 -3.79 -22.80 0.93
N PHE A 213 -2.81 -22.04 1.40
CA PHE A 213 -2.31 -20.86 0.67
C PHE A 213 -1.86 -21.21 -0.75
N SER A 214 -1.04 -22.24 -0.92
CA SER A 214 -0.48 -22.59 -2.24
C SER A 214 -1.54 -23.08 -3.23
N PRO A 215 -2.44 -24.04 -2.90
CA PRO A 215 -3.50 -24.44 -3.81
C PRO A 215 -4.47 -23.28 -4.14
N LEU A 216 -4.84 -22.43 -3.16
CA LEU A 216 -5.68 -21.29 -3.41
C LEU A 216 -5.00 -20.23 -4.30
N ARG A 217 -3.70 -20.03 -4.12
CA ARG A 217 -2.90 -19.16 -5.01
C ARG A 217 -2.87 -19.68 -6.44
N LEU A 218 -2.81 -21.00 -6.65
CA LEU A 218 -2.91 -21.59 -7.99
C LEU A 218 -4.27 -21.29 -8.64
N VAL A 219 -5.36 -21.40 -7.88
CA VAL A 219 -6.70 -21.03 -8.38
C VAL A 219 -6.75 -19.55 -8.76
N GLU A 220 -6.23 -18.65 -7.92
CA GLU A 220 -6.17 -17.22 -8.26
C GLU A 220 -5.30 -16.93 -9.48
N TRP A 221 -4.23 -17.71 -9.68
CA TRP A 221 -3.40 -17.59 -10.87
C TRP A 221 -4.18 -17.97 -12.14
N VAL A 222 -4.98 -19.01 -12.10
CA VAL A 222 -5.89 -19.38 -13.22
C VAL A 222 -6.91 -18.27 -13.47
N LEU A 223 -7.41 -17.61 -12.44
CA LEU A 223 -8.38 -16.51 -12.53
C LEU A 223 -7.73 -15.15 -12.87
N SER A 224 -6.39 -15.09 -12.94
CA SER A 224 -5.66 -13.83 -13.15
C SER A 224 -6.06 -13.03 -14.41
N PRO A 225 -6.52 -13.62 -15.52
CA PRO A 225 -7.03 -12.84 -16.64
C PRO A 225 -8.26 -11.98 -16.30
N ALA A 226 -9.05 -12.41 -15.30
CA ALA A 226 -10.20 -11.67 -14.80
C ALA A 226 -9.89 -10.79 -13.59
N ALA A 227 -8.63 -10.72 -13.14
CA ALA A 227 -8.23 -10.05 -11.91
C ALA A 227 -8.65 -8.56 -11.87
N ARG A 228 -8.62 -7.85 -12.99
CA ARG A 228 -9.09 -6.46 -13.06
C ARG A 228 -10.53 -6.29 -12.54
N TYR A 229 -11.38 -7.29 -12.70
CA TYR A 229 -12.79 -7.26 -12.31
C TYR A 229 -13.10 -7.93 -10.99
N LEU A 230 -12.17 -8.73 -10.47
CA LEU A 230 -12.37 -9.57 -9.29
C LEU A 230 -11.41 -9.26 -8.13
N ALA A 231 -10.22 -8.74 -8.41
CA ALA A 231 -9.19 -8.56 -7.39
C ALA A 231 -9.57 -7.51 -6.34
N MET A 232 -9.09 -7.74 -5.13
CA MET A 232 -9.24 -6.84 -3.98
C MET A 232 -8.07 -5.86 -3.84
N PHE A 233 -6.92 -6.16 -4.45
CA PHE A 233 -5.71 -5.35 -4.35
C PHE A 233 -5.09 -5.08 -5.71
N MET A 234 -4.32 -4.00 -5.76
CA MET A 234 -3.49 -3.65 -6.91
C MET A 234 -2.10 -3.24 -6.45
N THR A 235 -1.08 -3.67 -7.17
CA THR A 235 0.28 -3.15 -7.04
C THR A 235 0.55 -2.18 -8.17
N VAL A 236 1.03 -1.00 -7.83
CA VAL A 236 1.32 0.09 -8.77
C VAL A 236 2.82 0.38 -8.74
N VAL A 237 3.40 0.57 -9.92
CA VAL A 237 4.80 0.95 -10.10
C VAL A 237 4.86 2.24 -10.89
N ILE A 238 5.48 3.27 -10.30
CA ILE A 238 5.68 4.58 -10.90
C ILE A 238 7.19 4.87 -10.89
N GLU A 239 7.73 5.39 -11.97
CA GLU A 239 9.15 5.71 -12.11
C GLU A 239 9.31 7.20 -12.36
N LYS A 240 10.28 7.84 -11.67
CA LYS A 240 10.71 9.20 -11.97
C LYS A 240 11.53 9.21 -13.27
N ARG A 241 11.18 10.11 -14.18
CA ARG A 241 11.90 10.35 -15.44
C ARG A 241 13.25 11.04 -15.21
#